data_fa22ac90cecb1fe680646ee72b0415de
#
_entry.id   fa22ac90cecb1fe680646ee72b0415de
#
_cell.length_a   1.000
_cell.length_b   1.000
_cell.length_c   1.000
_cell.angle_alpha   90.00
_cell.angle_beta   90.00
_cell.angle_gamma   90.00
#
_symmetry.space_group_name_H-M   'P 1'
#
loop_
_entity.id
_entity.type
_entity.pdbx_description
1 polymer ?
#
loop_
_entity_poly.entity_id
_entity_poly.type
_entity_poly.pdbx_seq_one_letter_code
_entity_poly.pdbx_strand_id
1 'polypeptide(L)'
;DINQREEWWINFPVYQAHLKGAAALIAVQDQGYGEIHDTSLNAQDIAGPKEAAAFSISQADAAILKEDMGNMEKTGNYTGDFKEIQVLFDAQSTVIRDRESYNITGMIPGEEPEQMIMLSAHYDSYFTGFQDDNAAVAMMLGIARTFIDMGYKPRKTLVFCAMAAAVSYTHLRAH
;
A
#
# COMPACT_ATOMS: atom_id res chain seq x y z
N ASP A 1 22.47 0.77 1.72
CA ASP A 1 22.54 0.25 3.07
C ASP A 1 21.13 -0.01 3.61
N ILE A 2 20.90 -1.19 4.13
CA ILE A 2 19.59 -1.64 4.63
C ILE A 2 19.09 -0.75 5.78
N ASN A 3 19.97 -0.14 6.52
CA ASN A 3 19.66 0.72 7.64
C ASN A 3 19.13 2.11 7.22
N GLN A 4 19.36 2.53 5.99
CA GLN A 4 18.78 3.77 5.46
C GLN A 4 17.31 3.61 5.02
N ARG A 5 16.78 2.40 5.03
CA ARG A 5 15.39 2.12 4.62
C ARG A 5 14.36 2.45 5.69
N GLU A 6 14.77 2.69 6.91
CA GLU A 6 13.87 3.15 7.96
C GLU A 6 13.43 4.61 7.75
N GLU A 7 14.05 5.31 6.80
CA GLU A 7 13.75 6.72 6.51
C GLU A 7 12.59 6.93 5.52
N TRP A 8 12.11 5.89 4.84
CA TRP A 8 11.11 6.07 3.79
C TRP A 8 9.75 6.55 4.32
N TRP A 9 9.39 6.24 5.55
CA TRP A 9 8.16 6.70 6.19
C TRP A 9 8.32 8.02 6.96
N ILE A 10 9.47 8.64 6.91
CA ILE A 10 9.77 9.86 7.69
C ILE A 10 8.76 11.00 7.41
N ASN A 11 8.24 11.04 6.19
CA ASN A 11 7.26 12.04 5.77
C ASN A 11 5.81 11.56 5.95
N PHE A 12 5.59 10.37 6.43
CA PHE A 12 4.24 9.83 6.61
C PHE A 12 3.56 10.44 7.82
N PRO A 13 2.24 10.64 7.76
CA PRO A 13 1.48 11.30 8.82
C PRO A 13 1.70 10.71 10.20
N VAL A 14 1.77 9.38 10.30
CA VAL A 14 2.00 8.65 11.55
C VAL A 14 3.29 9.07 12.23
N TYR A 15 4.40 9.04 11.48
CA TYR A 15 5.70 9.37 12.05
C TYR A 15 5.82 10.85 12.35
N GLN A 16 5.27 11.70 11.51
CA GLN A 16 5.25 13.15 11.74
C GLN A 16 4.41 13.52 12.98
N ALA A 17 3.28 12.87 13.18
CA ALA A 17 2.47 13.05 14.39
C ALA A 17 3.23 12.59 15.64
N HIS A 18 3.86 11.43 15.58
CA HIS A 18 4.68 10.89 16.68
C HIS A 18 5.84 11.86 17.05
N LEU A 19 6.57 12.38 16.07
CA LEU A 19 7.65 13.36 16.31
C LEU A 19 7.15 14.65 16.96
N LYS A 20 5.89 14.99 16.77
CA LYS A 20 5.23 16.15 17.41
C LYS A 20 4.60 15.82 18.77
N GLY A 21 4.81 14.62 19.27
CA GLY A 21 4.34 14.18 20.58
C GLY A 21 2.94 13.60 20.61
N ALA A 22 2.33 13.29 19.47
CA ALA A 22 1.08 12.55 19.44
C ALA A 22 1.29 11.13 19.98
N ALA A 23 0.40 10.70 20.88
CA ALA A 23 0.44 9.36 21.44
C ALA A 23 0.05 8.29 20.39
N ALA A 24 -0.86 8.62 19.49
CA ALA A 24 -1.29 7.75 18.40
C ALA A 24 -1.92 8.57 17.26
N LEU A 25 -2.11 7.95 16.11
CA LEU A 25 -2.81 8.52 14.97
C LEU A 25 -3.97 7.61 14.56
N ILE A 26 -5.12 8.21 14.30
CA ILE A 26 -6.25 7.52 13.66
C ILE A 26 -6.38 8.07 12.23
N ALA A 27 -6.17 7.22 11.24
CA ALA A 27 -6.33 7.55 9.84
C ALA A 27 -7.73 7.18 9.35
N VAL A 28 -8.35 8.09 8.62
CA VAL A 28 -9.68 7.89 8.01
C VAL A 28 -9.53 8.07 6.51
N GLN A 29 -9.99 7.12 5.73
CA GLN A 29 -9.99 7.23 4.28
C GLN A 29 -11.07 8.23 3.85
N ASP A 30 -10.68 9.40 3.35
CA ASP A 30 -11.61 10.43 2.88
C ASP A 30 -11.43 10.79 1.40
N GLN A 31 -10.36 10.30 0.78
CA GLN A 31 -10.05 10.51 -0.63
C GLN A 31 -9.57 9.22 -1.26
N GLY A 32 -9.93 9.01 -2.52
CA GLY A 32 -9.50 7.85 -3.30
C GLY A 32 -9.80 8.02 -4.78
N TYR A 33 -9.38 7.06 -5.56
CA TYR A 33 -9.74 6.98 -6.97
C TYR A 33 -11.10 6.28 -7.10
N GLY A 34 -12.14 7.05 -7.43
CA GLY A 34 -13.50 6.54 -7.57
C GLY A 34 -14.35 6.71 -6.30
N GLU A 35 -15.38 5.90 -6.18
CA GLU A 35 -16.31 5.95 -5.04
C GLU A 35 -15.65 5.37 -3.79
N ILE A 36 -15.65 6.15 -2.70
CA ILE A 36 -15.16 5.70 -1.41
C ILE A 36 -16.35 5.25 -0.58
N HIS A 37 -16.33 4.00 -0.20
CA HIS A 37 -17.30 3.47 0.75
C HIS A 37 -16.97 3.92 2.17
N ASP A 38 -18.00 4.15 2.97
CA ASP A 38 -17.89 4.53 4.38
C ASP A 38 -17.18 3.49 5.25
N THR A 39 -17.04 2.26 4.75
CA THR A 39 -16.28 1.16 5.36
C THR A 39 -14.84 1.04 4.86
N SER A 40 -14.40 1.90 3.94
CA SER A 40 -13.03 1.86 3.41
C SER A 40 -11.99 2.19 4.47
N LEU A 41 -10.86 1.50 4.41
CA LEU A 41 -9.75 1.68 5.34
C LEU A 41 -8.53 2.25 4.61
N ASN A 42 -7.81 3.15 5.28
CA ASN A 42 -6.54 3.67 4.81
C ASN A 42 -5.42 2.72 5.23
N ALA A 43 -4.69 2.16 4.27
CA ALA A 43 -3.62 1.22 4.54
C ALA A 43 -2.23 1.86 4.54
N GLN A 44 -2.04 2.98 3.84
CA GLN A 44 -0.73 3.59 3.65
C GLN A 44 -0.37 4.60 4.73
N ASP A 45 -1.30 5.47 5.10
CA ASP A 45 -1.03 6.56 6.05
C ASP A 45 -0.77 6.08 7.47
N ILE A 46 -1.08 4.81 7.76
CA ILE A 46 -0.76 4.17 9.04
C ILE A 46 0.62 3.52 9.07
N ALA A 47 1.37 3.56 7.98
CA ALA A 47 2.72 2.99 7.94
C ALA A 47 3.71 3.84 8.75
N GLY A 48 4.45 3.19 9.63
CA GLY A 48 5.42 3.86 10.49
C GLY A 48 6.23 2.87 11.32
N PRO A 49 7.17 3.36 12.13
CA PRO A 49 7.93 2.54 13.05
C PRO A 49 7.02 2.00 14.17
N LYS A 50 7.46 0.94 14.83
CA LYS A 50 6.68 0.27 15.88
C LYS A 50 6.32 1.17 17.08
N GLU A 51 7.07 2.25 17.28
CA GLU A 51 6.88 3.22 18.36
C GLU A 51 5.75 4.20 18.07
N ALA A 52 5.37 4.34 16.78
CA ALA A 52 4.32 5.25 16.34
C ALA A 52 3.01 4.48 16.18
N ALA A 53 2.18 4.47 17.21
CA ALA A 53 0.89 3.78 17.17
C ALA A 53 -0.05 4.43 16.16
N ALA A 54 -0.69 3.59 15.32
CA ALA A 54 -1.65 4.06 14.33
C ALA A 54 -2.73 3.03 14.05
N PHE A 55 -3.92 3.55 13.73
CA PHE A 55 -5.06 2.74 13.29
C PHE A 55 -5.74 3.38 12.09
N SER A 56 -6.28 2.55 11.22
CA SER A 56 -7.22 2.98 10.19
C SER A 56 -8.63 2.60 10.62
N ILE A 57 -9.54 3.57 10.55
CA ILE A 57 -10.96 3.34 10.82
C ILE A 57 -11.80 3.78 9.63
N SER A 58 -13.02 3.26 9.57
CA SER A 58 -13.99 3.63 8.54
C SER A 58 -14.51 5.06 8.73
N GLN A 59 -15.12 5.62 7.69
CA GLN A 59 -15.80 6.91 7.79
C GLN A 59 -17.00 6.83 8.75
N ALA A 60 -17.69 5.69 8.77
CA ALA A 60 -18.81 5.45 9.68
C ALA A 60 -18.35 5.50 11.16
N ASP A 61 -17.26 4.81 11.49
CA ASP A 61 -16.69 4.84 12.84
C ASP A 61 -16.14 6.23 13.20
N ALA A 62 -15.52 6.90 12.23
CA ALA A 62 -15.03 8.26 12.43
C ALA A 62 -16.17 9.26 12.71
N ALA A 63 -17.34 9.05 12.12
CA ALA A 63 -18.51 9.89 12.38
C ALA A 63 -18.95 9.81 13.84
N ILE A 64 -18.90 8.62 14.46
CA ILE A 64 -19.21 8.42 15.87
C ILE A 64 -18.23 9.22 16.75
N LEU A 65 -16.93 9.10 16.48
CA LEU A 65 -15.93 9.87 17.23
C LEU A 65 -16.11 11.39 17.07
N LYS A 66 -16.42 11.85 15.85
CA LYS A 66 -16.66 13.27 15.56
C LYS A 66 -17.89 13.81 16.27
N GLU A 67 -18.95 13.02 16.37
CA GLU A 67 -20.16 13.39 17.11
C GLU A 67 -19.85 13.56 18.61
N ASP A 68 -19.09 12.62 19.19
CA ASP A 68 -18.67 12.68 20.59
C ASP A 68 -17.76 13.88 20.88
N MET A 69 -16.88 14.23 19.93
CA MET A 69 -15.96 15.38 20.03
C MET A 69 -16.67 16.72 19.84
N GLY A 70 -17.90 16.75 19.33
CA GLY A 70 -18.61 17.96 18.93
C GLY A 70 -18.25 18.42 17.52
N ASN A 71 -18.90 19.49 17.05
CA ASN A 71 -18.72 19.99 15.69
C ASN A 71 -17.33 20.59 15.47
N MET A 72 -16.52 19.92 14.68
CA MET A 72 -15.33 20.52 14.08
C MET A 72 -15.71 21.23 12.78
N GLU A 73 -15.41 22.51 12.65
CA GLU A 73 -15.48 23.16 11.34
C GLU A 73 -14.47 22.56 10.38
N LYS A 74 -14.82 22.53 9.08
CA LYS A 74 -13.93 22.04 7.99
C LYS A 74 -12.56 22.72 7.94
N THR A 75 -12.38 23.83 8.63
CA THR A 75 -11.12 24.58 8.74
C THR A 75 -10.18 24.07 9.82
N GLY A 76 -10.57 23.03 10.57
CA GLY A 76 -9.77 22.53 11.69
C GLY A 76 -9.81 23.42 12.94
N ASN A 77 -10.61 24.49 12.93
CA ASN A 77 -10.83 25.32 14.10
C ASN A 77 -12.01 24.75 14.90
N TYR A 78 -11.80 24.56 16.18
CA TYR A 78 -12.86 24.16 17.10
C TYR A 78 -13.74 25.36 17.43
N THR A 79 -15.01 25.29 17.05
CA THR A 79 -16.02 26.26 17.45
C THR A 79 -17.08 25.52 18.27
N GLY A 80 -17.04 25.68 19.57
CA GLY A 80 -18.03 25.10 20.51
C GLY A 80 -17.39 24.53 21.77
N ASP A 81 -18.23 24.01 22.65
CA ASP A 81 -17.80 23.35 23.88
C ASP A 81 -17.07 22.02 23.52
N PHE A 82 -15.79 22.03 23.69
CA PHE A 82 -14.93 20.87 23.49
C PHE A 82 -15.20 19.84 24.60
N LYS A 83 -15.63 18.64 24.23
CA LYS A 83 -15.70 17.52 25.15
C LYS A 83 -14.39 16.75 25.10
N GLU A 84 -13.73 16.65 26.24
CA GLU A 84 -12.61 15.71 26.38
C GLU A 84 -13.17 14.29 26.33
N ILE A 85 -12.73 13.55 25.30
CA ILE A 85 -13.03 12.12 25.19
C ILE A 85 -11.77 11.33 25.49
N GLN A 86 -11.93 10.21 26.17
CA GLN A 86 -10.87 9.26 26.40
C GLN A 86 -11.02 8.09 25.45
N VAL A 87 -9.94 7.75 24.76
CA VAL A 87 -9.86 6.60 23.84
C VAL A 87 -8.85 5.62 24.40
N LEU A 88 -9.25 4.35 24.54
CA LEU A 88 -8.33 3.28 24.85
C LEU A 88 -7.72 2.74 23.56
N PHE A 89 -6.42 2.87 23.44
CA PHE A 89 -5.64 2.24 22.36
C PHE A 89 -4.98 0.96 22.88
N ASP A 90 -5.36 -0.17 22.31
CA ASP A 90 -4.64 -1.44 22.50
C ASP A 90 -4.02 -1.85 21.17
N ALA A 91 -2.76 -1.52 20.98
CA ALA A 91 -2.01 -1.79 19.76
C ALA A 91 -0.81 -2.67 20.09
N GLN A 92 -0.81 -3.86 19.52
CA GLN A 92 0.33 -4.77 19.60
C GLN A 92 0.88 -5.04 18.22
N SER A 93 2.17 -4.79 18.02
CA SER A 93 2.82 -5.05 16.74
C SER A 93 4.14 -5.78 16.95
N THR A 94 4.47 -6.65 16.00
CA THR A 94 5.77 -7.32 15.95
C THR A 94 6.42 -7.01 14.62
N VAL A 95 7.62 -6.44 14.68
CA VAL A 95 8.43 -6.21 13.47
C VAL A 95 9.32 -7.44 13.28
N ILE A 96 9.12 -8.15 12.17
CA ILE A 96 9.93 -9.31 11.78
C ILE A 96 10.81 -8.87 10.63
N ARG A 97 12.13 -8.82 10.87
CA ARG A 97 13.13 -8.44 9.87
C ARG A 97 13.64 -9.67 9.11
N ASP A 98 14.33 -9.41 8.01
CA ASP A 98 15.07 -10.42 7.23
C ASP A 98 14.20 -11.57 6.70
N ARG A 99 12.98 -11.24 6.27
CA ARG A 99 12.11 -12.16 5.56
C ARG A 99 12.49 -12.23 4.08
N GLU A 100 12.50 -13.43 3.54
CA GLU A 100 12.72 -13.67 2.13
C GLU A 100 11.40 -13.59 1.36
N SER A 101 11.47 -13.06 0.15
CA SER A 101 10.40 -13.08 -0.83
C SER A 101 10.98 -13.32 -2.22
N TYR A 102 10.18 -13.82 -3.16
CA TYR A 102 10.66 -14.28 -4.45
C TYR A 102 9.93 -13.57 -5.60
N ASN A 103 10.69 -13.06 -6.56
CA ASN A 103 10.13 -12.68 -7.85
C ASN A 103 9.92 -13.95 -8.70
N ILE A 104 8.78 -14.03 -9.36
CA ILE A 104 8.44 -15.15 -10.24
C ILE A 104 8.64 -14.66 -11.67
N THR A 105 9.50 -15.32 -12.42
CA THR A 105 9.77 -14.95 -13.80
C THR A 105 9.48 -16.10 -14.75
N GLY A 106 8.89 -15.76 -15.89
CA GLY A 106 8.72 -16.65 -17.02
C GLY A 106 9.15 -15.97 -18.31
N MET A 107 9.50 -16.73 -19.34
CA MET A 107 9.88 -16.13 -20.61
C MET A 107 9.35 -16.90 -21.81
N ILE A 108 9.10 -16.17 -22.90
CA ILE A 108 8.86 -16.71 -24.24
C ILE A 108 10.06 -16.28 -25.09
N PRO A 109 10.94 -17.23 -25.49
CA PRO A 109 12.13 -16.90 -26.28
C PRO A 109 11.77 -16.30 -27.64
N GLY A 110 12.45 -15.22 -27.99
CA GLY A 110 12.32 -14.57 -29.28
C GLY A 110 13.29 -15.11 -30.35
N GLU A 111 13.19 -14.53 -31.55
CA GLU A 111 14.15 -14.80 -32.64
C GLU A 111 15.49 -14.09 -32.40
N GLU A 112 15.46 -12.94 -31.75
CA GLU A 112 16.61 -12.14 -31.31
C GLU A 112 16.73 -12.26 -29.77
N PRO A 113 17.31 -13.35 -29.22
CA PRO A 113 17.22 -13.66 -27.79
C PRO A 113 17.96 -12.66 -26.89
N GLU A 114 18.93 -11.91 -27.44
CA GLU A 114 19.65 -10.85 -26.73
C GLU A 114 18.82 -9.59 -26.53
N GLN A 115 17.70 -9.46 -27.23
CA GLN A 115 16.76 -8.36 -27.06
C GLN A 115 15.54 -8.83 -26.24
N MET A 116 15.20 -8.07 -25.22
CA MET A 116 14.11 -8.44 -24.32
C MET A 116 13.08 -7.30 -24.19
N ILE A 117 11.85 -7.69 -24.01
CA ILE A 117 10.75 -6.82 -23.52
C ILE A 117 10.26 -7.42 -22.22
N MET A 118 10.34 -6.66 -21.15
CA MET A 118 9.85 -7.07 -19.84
C MET A 118 8.46 -6.48 -19.58
N LEU A 119 7.54 -7.35 -19.19
CA LEU A 119 6.27 -7.00 -18.61
C LEU A 119 6.36 -7.34 -17.12
N SER A 120 6.08 -6.39 -16.27
CA SER A 120 6.18 -6.57 -14.83
C SER A 120 4.96 -6.03 -14.12
N ALA A 121 4.56 -6.72 -13.07
CA ALA A 121 3.54 -6.31 -12.12
C ALA A 121 3.84 -6.94 -10.77
N HIS A 122 3.37 -6.36 -9.69
CA HIS A 122 3.53 -7.00 -8.38
C HIS A 122 2.35 -7.92 -8.06
N TYR A 123 2.62 -9.04 -7.37
CA TYR A 123 1.59 -10.03 -7.05
C TYR A 123 1.10 -9.97 -5.60
N ASP A 124 1.76 -9.19 -4.75
CA ASP A 124 1.22 -8.85 -3.44
C ASP A 124 0.13 -7.77 -3.57
N SER A 125 -0.80 -7.77 -2.65
CA SER A 125 -1.94 -6.85 -2.69
C SER A 125 -2.39 -6.45 -1.31
N TYR A 126 -3.09 -5.32 -1.22
CA TYR A 126 -3.85 -4.97 -0.02
C TYR A 126 -5.15 -5.74 0.04
N PHE A 127 -5.53 -6.17 1.25
CA PHE A 127 -6.80 -6.85 1.54
C PHE A 127 -7.08 -8.03 0.58
N THR A 128 -8.21 -7.97 -0.14
CA THR A 128 -8.62 -9.00 -1.11
C THR A 128 -7.97 -8.83 -2.48
N GLY A 129 -7.24 -7.72 -2.71
CA GLY A 129 -6.67 -7.36 -3.99
C GLY A 129 -7.73 -7.05 -5.06
N PHE A 130 -7.35 -6.63 -6.18
CA PHE A 130 -8.01 -6.61 -7.48
C PHE A 130 -7.22 -5.72 -8.44
N GLN A 131 -7.38 -4.39 -8.36
CA GLN A 131 -6.79 -3.48 -9.32
C GLN A 131 -5.28 -3.36 -9.09
N ASP A 132 -4.86 -3.14 -7.88
CA ASP A 132 -3.47 -2.90 -7.49
C ASP A 132 -2.88 -4.14 -6.79
N ASP A 133 -2.13 -4.98 -7.50
CA ASP A 133 -1.82 -4.96 -8.92
C ASP A 133 -2.22 -6.27 -9.59
N ASN A 134 -3.16 -7.03 -8.96
CA ASN A 134 -3.59 -8.34 -9.43
C ASN A 134 -4.20 -8.30 -10.84
N ALA A 135 -4.83 -7.19 -11.22
CA ALA A 135 -5.34 -7.01 -12.58
C ALA A 135 -4.20 -6.99 -13.61
N ALA A 136 -3.09 -6.33 -13.31
CA ALA A 136 -1.92 -6.33 -14.19
C ALA A 136 -1.26 -7.71 -14.26
N VAL A 137 -1.19 -8.45 -13.15
CA VAL A 137 -0.72 -9.84 -13.16
C VAL A 137 -1.63 -10.71 -14.04
N ALA A 138 -2.94 -10.56 -13.92
CA ALA A 138 -3.89 -11.30 -14.75
C ALA A 138 -3.73 -10.97 -16.25
N MET A 139 -3.51 -9.69 -16.58
CA MET A 139 -3.22 -9.28 -17.96
C MET A 139 -1.92 -9.89 -18.49
N MET A 140 -0.85 -9.89 -17.69
CA MET A 140 0.42 -10.52 -18.07
C MET A 140 0.23 -12.01 -18.38
N LEU A 141 -0.51 -12.73 -17.52
CA LEU A 141 -0.80 -14.15 -17.74
C LEU A 141 -1.66 -14.36 -19.00
N GLY A 142 -2.64 -13.50 -19.25
CA GLY A 142 -3.46 -13.52 -20.46
C GLY A 142 -2.64 -13.31 -21.73
N ILE A 143 -1.72 -12.34 -21.71
CA ILE A 143 -0.80 -12.09 -22.84
C ILE A 143 0.10 -13.31 -23.07
N ALA A 144 0.74 -13.83 -22.00
CA ALA A 144 1.60 -15.00 -22.12
C ALA A 144 0.85 -16.21 -22.70
N ARG A 145 -0.37 -16.46 -22.19
CA ARG A 145 -1.24 -17.53 -22.68
C ARG A 145 -1.58 -17.37 -24.16
N THR A 146 -1.93 -16.16 -24.59
CA THR A 146 -2.25 -15.88 -26.00
C THR A 146 -1.08 -16.21 -26.93
N PHE A 147 0.15 -15.79 -26.57
CA PHE A 147 1.33 -16.11 -27.39
C PHE A 147 1.56 -17.63 -27.47
N ILE A 148 1.37 -18.35 -26.38
CA ILE A 148 1.55 -19.80 -26.34
C ILE A 148 0.49 -20.51 -27.18
N ASP A 149 -0.77 -20.14 -27.02
CA ASP A 149 -1.91 -20.79 -27.72
C ASP A 149 -1.87 -20.52 -29.24
N MET A 150 -1.38 -19.34 -29.65
CA MET A 150 -1.18 -19.00 -31.06
C MET A 150 0.06 -19.69 -31.67
N GLY A 151 0.96 -20.23 -30.88
CA GLY A 151 2.25 -20.73 -31.35
C GLY A 151 3.13 -19.65 -31.97
N TYR A 152 2.88 -18.37 -31.63
CA TYR A 152 3.58 -17.26 -32.21
C TYR A 152 4.95 -17.06 -31.55
N LYS A 153 6.01 -17.03 -32.37
CA LYS A 153 7.33 -16.72 -31.90
C LYS A 153 7.61 -15.22 -32.02
N PRO A 154 7.78 -14.49 -30.93
CA PRO A 154 8.05 -13.06 -30.98
C PRO A 154 9.45 -12.77 -31.53
N ARG A 155 9.66 -11.60 -32.10
CA ARG A 155 11.01 -11.20 -32.54
C ARG A 155 11.95 -11.05 -31.34
N LYS A 156 11.49 -10.35 -30.28
CA LYS A 156 12.23 -10.17 -29.03
C LYS A 156 11.75 -11.15 -27.99
N THR A 157 12.63 -11.58 -27.10
CA THR A 157 12.24 -12.39 -25.94
C THR A 157 11.28 -11.61 -25.05
N LEU A 158 10.14 -12.19 -24.73
CA LEU A 158 9.20 -11.64 -23.75
C LEU A 158 9.52 -12.20 -22.38
N VAL A 159 9.74 -11.32 -21.41
CA VAL A 159 9.95 -11.67 -20.00
C VAL A 159 8.77 -11.19 -19.20
N PHE A 160 8.14 -12.09 -18.47
CA PHE A 160 7.05 -11.80 -17.55
C PHE A 160 7.57 -11.92 -16.13
N CYS A 161 7.47 -10.84 -15.36
CA CYS A 161 7.99 -10.78 -14.01
C CYS A 161 6.87 -10.39 -13.03
N ALA A 162 6.44 -11.34 -12.22
CA ALA A 162 5.59 -11.06 -11.07
C ALA A 162 6.48 -10.75 -9.86
N MET A 163 6.46 -9.50 -9.43
CA MET A 163 7.34 -9.00 -8.37
C MET A 163 6.68 -9.15 -7.01
N ALA A 164 7.49 -9.51 -6.02
CA ALA A 164 7.06 -9.55 -4.65
C ALA A 164 7.34 -8.22 -3.95
N ALA A 165 6.55 -7.94 -2.91
CA ALA A 165 6.77 -6.83 -1.98
C ALA A 165 6.82 -5.44 -2.64
N ALA A 166 6.04 -5.22 -3.68
CA ALA A 166 5.96 -3.92 -4.33
C ALA A 166 5.24 -2.89 -3.47
N VAL A 167 4.21 -3.32 -2.78
CA VAL A 167 3.43 -2.47 -1.87
C VAL A 167 4.31 -1.81 -0.80
N SER A 168 5.44 -2.44 -0.47
CA SER A 168 6.34 -1.93 0.57
C SER A 168 7.79 -1.75 0.13
N TYR A 169 8.21 -2.29 -1.04
CA TYR A 169 9.64 -2.44 -1.32
C TYR A 169 10.13 -2.12 -2.73
N THR A 170 9.28 -2.09 -3.75
CA THR A 170 9.74 -1.97 -5.15
C THR A 170 10.30 -0.60 -5.51
N HIS A 171 9.90 0.45 -4.85
CA HIS A 171 10.50 1.77 -5.06
C HIS A 171 11.97 1.88 -4.60
N LEU A 172 12.48 0.87 -3.93
CA LEU A 172 13.82 0.89 -3.33
C LEU A 172 14.89 0.07 -4.06
N ARG A 173 14.54 -0.67 -5.11
CA ARG A 173 15.50 -1.53 -5.83
C ARG A 173 15.53 -1.38 -7.36
N ALA A 174 15.00 -0.31 -7.91
CA ALA A 174 15.15 0.01 -9.34
C ALA A 174 16.42 0.84 -9.61
N HIS A 175 17.55 0.43 -9.00
CA HIS A 175 18.88 0.97 -9.31
C HIS A 175 19.91 -0.16 -9.42
#